data_d626fa4bc29e25297c56879f20c8ed87
#
_entry.id   d626fa4bc29e25297c56879f20c8ed87
#
_cell.length_a   1.000
_cell.length_b   1.000
_cell.length_c   1.000
_cell.angle_alpha   90.00
_cell.angle_beta   90.00
_cell.angle_gamma   90.00
#
_symmetry.space_group_name_H-M   'P 1'
#
loop_
_entity.id
_entity.type
_entity.pdbx_description
1 polymer ?
#
loop_
_entity_poly.entity_id
_entity_poly.type
_entity_poly.pdbx_seq_one_letter_code
_entity_poly.pdbx_strand_id
1 'polypeptide(L)'
;MNNFMFIIILGQLTSRDKDYTRYYGLRGEGPGSPIFQSGYTAIMTSSSCGDGTKILPMREPRQSSSPTARKAMRQIGITLGVGAILATLFTAWTPASLSPGEIANQMASLFEADSGGETSIFPQLSAPAGDEPLRIGIVIGHMGLNPDTGVADPGSICDDGLTELSVNQAIGERVARALDAAGFQVDVLEEFDPRLFEYQAVALVSIHADSCLPINDLATGFKVASARDTVVPDRSQRLVDCLVDRYARATGLYFHAGSITRDMTEYHTFREIHSQTPAAIIETGFLYLDRDFLTSQPEVAARGIADGVLCYVNNEPAALPGETLP
;
A
#
# COMPACT_ATOMS: atom_id res chain seq x y z
N MET A 1 -17.27 38.81 -57.78
CA MET A 1 -16.51 39.78 -56.94
C MET A 1 -17.01 39.61 -55.53
N ASN A 2 -16.32 38.78 -54.74
CA ASN A 2 -16.42 38.78 -53.29
C ASN A 2 -15.19 38.02 -52.78
N ASN A 3 -14.29 38.81 -52.16
CA ASN A 3 -13.09 38.34 -51.51
C ASN A 3 -13.45 37.63 -50.21
N PHE A 4 -13.07 36.36 -50.07
CA PHE A 4 -13.00 35.71 -48.77
C PHE A 4 -11.54 35.77 -48.26
N MET A 5 -11.39 36.53 -47.22
CA MET A 5 -10.13 36.69 -46.47
C MET A 5 -9.96 35.48 -45.53
N PHE A 6 -8.95 34.65 -45.79
CA PHE A 6 -8.52 33.61 -44.85
C PHE A 6 -7.78 34.25 -43.69
N ILE A 7 -8.35 34.18 -42.49
CA ILE A 7 -7.66 34.49 -41.24
C ILE A 7 -7.03 33.18 -40.72
N ILE A 8 -5.70 33.08 -40.80
CA ILE A 8 -4.94 32.03 -40.16
C ILE A 8 -4.77 32.45 -38.70
N ILE A 9 -5.45 31.77 -37.78
CA ILE A 9 -5.20 31.88 -36.36
C ILE A 9 -4.12 30.86 -36.02
N LEU A 10 -2.88 31.33 -35.82
CA LEU A 10 -1.83 30.58 -35.21
C LEU A 10 -2.13 30.46 -33.71
N GLY A 11 -2.76 29.38 -33.30
CA GLY A 11 -2.87 28.99 -31.90
C GLY A 11 -1.50 28.54 -31.38
N GLN A 12 -1.05 29.20 -30.37
CA GLN A 12 0.16 28.84 -29.64
C GLN A 12 -0.05 27.47 -28.96
N LEU A 13 0.65 26.46 -29.44
CA LEU A 13 0.89 25.21 -28.73
C LEU A 13 1.71 25.51 -27.48
N THR A 14 1.07 25.54 -26.33
CA THR A 14 1.75 25.59 -25.04
C THR A 14 2.35 24.22 -24.75
N SER A 15 3.65 24.22 -24.68
CA SER A 15 4.56 23.18 -24.27
C SER A 15 4.15 22.53 -22.93
N ARG A 16 3.63 21.32 -22.97
CA ARG A 16 3.52 20.44 -21.80
C ARG A 16 4.06 19.03 -22.01
N ASP A 17 4.65 18.73 -23.17
CA ASP A 17 5.16 17.39 -23.52
C ASP A 17 6.69 17.31 -23.49
N LYS A 18 7.37 17.97 -22.54
CA LYS A 18 8.84 17.95 -22.50
C LYS A 18 9.47 17.32 -21.28
N ASP A 19 8.72 16.74 -20.36
CA ASP A 19 9.33 16.15 -19.15
C ASP A 19 9.58 14.64 -19.19
N TYR A 20 9.13 13.91 -20.23
CA TYR A 20 9.29 12.46 -20.31
C TYR A 20 10.64 11.98 -20.87
N THR A 21 11.46 12.89 -21.44
CA THR A 21 12.73 12.52 -22.12
C THR A 21 13.99 12.78 -21.29
N ARG A 22 13.87 13.13 -20.02
CA ARG A 22 15.03 13.57 -19.21
C ARG A 22 15.63 12.52 -18.28
N TYR A 23 15.15 11.28 -18.28
CA TYR A 23 15.66 10.22 -17.39
C TYR A 23 16.48 9.11 -18.04
N TYR A 24 16.70 9.14 -19.37
CA TYR A 24 17.55 8.15 -20.04
C TYR A 24 18.73 8.83 -20.73
N GLY A 25 19.72 9.22 -19.91
CA GLY A 25 21.05 9.60 -20.40
C GLY A 25 21.81 8.36 -20.83
N LEU A 26 21.87 8.11 -22.12
CA LEU A 26 22.81 7.18 -22.73
C LEU A 26 24.24 7.70 -22.49
N ARG A 27 25.04 6.98 -21.70
CA ARG A 27 26.49 7.15 -21.66
C ARG A 27 27.10 6.28 -22.74
N GLY A 28 27.65 6.93 -23.75
CA GLY A 28 28.48 6.31 -24.78
C GLY A 28 29.75 5.75 -24.17
N GLU A 29 30.15 4.63 -24.70
CA GLU A 29 31.39 3.94 -24.39
C GLU A 29 32.60 4.68 -24.96
N GLY A 30 33.71 4.74 -24.17
CA GLY A 30 35.06 5.07 -24.62
C GLY A 30 36.05 4.28 -23.79
N PRO A 31 37.10 3.67 -24.42
CA PRO A 31 37.90 2.64 -23.81
C PRO A 31 39.10 3.17 -23.00
N GLY A 32 39.45 2.51 -21.92
CA GLY A 32 40.73 2.73 -21.25
C GLY A 32 40.74 2.40 -19.75
N SER A 33 41.19 1.20 -19.43
CA SER A 33 41.64 0.79 -18.10
C SER A 33 42.85 1.62 -17.63
N PRO A 34 43.13 1.77 -16.31
CA PRO A 34 43.91 0.75 -15.62
C PRO A 34 43.50 0.43 -14.16
N ILE A 35 43.88 -0.73 -13.80
CA ILE A 35 43.97 -1.40 -12.51
C ILE A 35 44.60 -0.50 -11.43
N PHE A 36 43.91 -0.36 -10.25
CA PHE A 36 44.53 0.11 -9.02
C PHE A 36 44.41 -0.94 -7.92
N GLN A 37 45.56 -1.51 -7.59
CA GLN A 37 45.75 -2.35 -6.39
C GLN A 37 45.69 -1.50 -5.14
N SER A 38 44.92 -1.96 -4.16
CA SER A 38 44.89 -1.41 -2.79
C SER A 38 46.02 -2.01 -1.98
N GLY A 39 47.01 -1.18 -1.63
CA GLY A 39 48.05 -1.54 -0.67
C GLY A 39 47.73 -0.96 0.70
N TYR A 40 47.56 -1.85 1.68
CA TYR A 40 47.57 -1.50 3.09
C TYR A 40 49.02 -1.34 3.55
N THR A 41 49.42 -0.15 4.03
CA THR A 41 50.69 0.09 4.70
C THR A 41 50.43 0.42 6.18
N ALA A 42 50.75 -0.51 7.04
CA ALA A 42 50.84 -0.26 8.48
C ALA A 42 52.16 0.45 8.77
N ILE A 43 52.10 1.58 9.44
CA ILE A 43 53.28 2.25 9.96
C ILE A 43 53.36 1.97 11.48
N MET A 44 54.32 1.11 11.82
CA MET A 44 54.82 1.01 13.20
C MET A 44 55.92 2.05 13.38
N THR A 45 55.77 2.95 14.31
CA THR A 45 56.90 3.74 14.83
C THR A 45 57.14 3.34 16.32
N SER A 46 58.27 2.69 16.51
CA SER A 46 58.88 2.47 17.82
C SER A 46 59.67 3.72 18.18
N SER A 47 59.56 4.21 19.40
CA SER A 47 60.55 5.04 20.01
C SER A 47 60.65 4.68 21.50
N SER A 48 61.86 4.34 21.86
CA SER A 48 62.29 3.91 23.16
C SER A 48 62.78 5.08 23.99
N CYS A 49 62.89 4.82 25.28
CA CYS A 49 63.80 5.35 26.30
C CYS A 49 63.32 6.50 27.19
N GLY A 50 63.37 6.20 28.48
CA GLY A 50 63.80 7.17 29.46
C GLY A 50 63.04 7.18 30.78
N ASP A 51 63.45 6.27 31.65
CA ASP A 51 63.88 6.54 33.04
C ASP A 51 62.95 7.26 34.04
N GLY A 52 62.76 6.61 35.14
CA GLY A 52 62.85 7.25 36.44
C GLY A 52 61.57 7.56 37.21
N THR A 53 61.24 6.68 38.15
CA THR A 53 60.96 7.08 39.53
C THR A 53 59.53 7.21 40.05
N LYS A 54 59.34 6.52 41.12
CA LYS A 54 58.43 6.68 42.27
C LYS A 54 57.03 6.09 42.11
N ILE A 55 56.97 4.90 42.65
CA ILE A 55 55.75 4.22 43.06
C ILE A 55 55.15 4.91 44.27
N LEU A 56 54.03 5.57 44.12
CA LEU A 56 53.15 5.97 45.21
C LEU A 56 52.02 4.95 45.32
N PRO A 57 51.58 4.60 46.52
CA PRO A 57 50.55 3.58 46.70
C PRO A 57 49.23 4.07 46.15
N MET A 58 48.62 3.25 45.26
CA MET A 58 47.28 3.48 44.74
C MET A 58 46.26 3.37 45.86
N ARG A 59 45.59 4.46 46.11
CA ARG A 59 44.41 4.51 46.98
C ARG A 59 43.27 3.93 46.19
N GLU A 60 42.65 2.82 46.65
CA GLU A 60 41.47 2.23 46.08
C GLU A 60 40.36 3.25 45.91
N PRO A 61 39.73 3.35 44.72
CA PRO A 61 38.59 4.26 44.53
C PRO A 61 37.38 3.69 45.29
N ARG A 62 36.91 4.42 46.29
CA ARG A 62 35.59 4.21 46.88
C ARG A 62 34.55 4.25 45.77
N GLN A 63 33.90 3.15 45.50
CA GLN A 63 32.72 3.09 44.63
C GLN A 63 31.59 3.92 45.26
N SER A 64 31.46 5.16 44.83
CA SER A 64 30.26 5.93 45.08
C SER A 64 29.20 5.50 44.05
N SER A 65 28.20 4.77 44.51
CA SER A 65 27.04 4.47 43.67
C SER A 65 26.41 5.78 43.18
N SER A 66 26.39 5.99 41.85
CA SER A 66 25.84 7.18 41.22
C SER A 66 24.35 7.36 41.59
N PRO A 67 23.87 8.59 41.79
CA PRO A 67 22.46 8.84 42.15
C PRO A 67 21.48 8.31 41.08
N THR A 68 21.94 8.07 39.89
CA THR A 68 21.17 7.48 38.78
C THR A 68 20.87 5.99 39.00
N ALA A 69 21.85 5.21 39.54
CA ALA A 69 21.69 3.79 39.84
C ALA A 69 20.66 3.56 40.97
N ARG A 70 20.67 4.43 42.00
CA ARG A 70 19.67 4.36 43.09
C ARG A 70 18.24 4.69 42.61
N LYS A 71 18.06 5.64 41.68
CA LYS A 71 16.78 5.94 41.07
C LYS A 71 16.26 4.78 40.22
N ALA A 72 17.11 4.20 39.37
CA ALA A 72 16.75 3.05 38.55
C ALA A 72 16.36 1.82 39.38
N MET A 73 17.12 1.48 40.42
CA MET A 73 16.75 0.38 41.33
C MET A 73 15.44 0.62 42.07
N ARG A 74 15.15 1.86 42.49
CA ARG A 74 13.88 2.21 43.13
C ARG A 74 12.69 2.08 42.16
N GLN A 75 12.84 2.48 40.90
CA GLN A 75 11.79 2.33 39.89
C GLN A 75 11.53 0.85 39.58
N ILE A 76 12.56 0.03 39.41
CA ILE A 76 12.43 -1.41 39.20
C ILE A 76 11.69 -2.06 40.39
N GLY A 77 12.07 -1.70 41.61
CA GLY A 77 11.40 -2.21 42.80
C GLY A 77 9.93 -1.86 42.90
N ILE A 78 9.56 -0.63 42.53
CA ILE A 78 8.15 -0.18 42.51
C ILE A 78 7.37 -0.94 41.43
N THR A 79 7.92 -1.10 40.22
CA THR A 79 7.25 -1.81 39.13
C THR A 79 7.02 -3.28 39.46
N LEU A 80 8.03 -3.96 40.03
CA LEU A 80 7.90 -5.35 40.48
C LEU A 80 6.91 -5.49 41.64
N GLY A 81 6.89 -4.56 42.59
CA GLY A 81 5.95 -4.53 43.71
C GLY A 81 4.51 -4.36 43.27
N VAL A 82 4.25 -3.43 42.34
CA VAL A 82 2.91 -3.22 41.75
C VAL A 82 2.47 -4.45 40.95
N GLY A 83 3.37 -5.03 40.15
CA GLY A 83 3.08 -6.26 39.41
C GLY A 83 2.72 -7.44 40.32
N ALA A 84 3.43 -7.61 41.43
CA ALA A 84 3.16 -8.68 42.42
C ALA A 84 1.80 -8.47 43.14
N ILE A 85 1.46 -7.22 43.46
CA ILE A 85 0.15 -6.88 44.07
C ILE A 85 -0.98 -7.15 43.10
N LEU A 86 -0.85 -6.74 41.84
CA LEU A 86 -1.85 -7.02 40.81
C LEU A 86 -2.02 -8.51 40.56
N ALA A 87 -0.92 -9.27 40.51
CA ALA A 87 -0.97 -10.73 40.35
C ALA A 87 -1.67 -11.41 41.54
N THR A 88 -1.41 -10.98 42.78
CA THR A 88 -2.07 -11.54 43.97
C THR A 88 -3.53 -11.16 44.08
N LEU A 89 -3.92 -9.94 43.68
CA LEU A 89 -5.32 -9.54 43.61
C LEU A 89 -6.06 -10.36 42.54
N PHE A 90 -5.43 -10.57 41.39
CA PHE A 90 -6.00 -11.37 40.30
C PHE A 90 -6.22 -12.83 40.74
N THR A 91 -5.22 -13.47 41.37
CA THR A 91 -5.35 -14.85 41.85
C THR A 91 -6.28 -15.02 43.04
N ALA A 92 -6.47 -14.00 43.87
CA ALA A 92 -7.38 -14.06 45.03
C ALA A 92 -8.86 -13.88 44.66
N TRP A 93 -9.13 -13.28 43.50
CA TRP A 93 -10.48 -13.01 43.01
C TRP A 93 -10.97 -13.93 41.91
N THR A 94 -10.09 -14.73 41.27
CA THR A 94 -10.51 -15.73 40.29
C THR A 94 -10.94 -17.02 41.00
N PRO A 95 -12.21 -17.46 40.86
CA PRO A 95 -12.61 -18.76 41.37
C PRO A 95 -11.80 -19.87 40.70
N ALA A 96 -11.30 -20.79 41.48
CA ALA A 96 -10.44 -21.90 41.04
C ALA A 96 -11.10 -22.88 40.03
N SER A 97 -12.33 -22.58 39.59
CA SER A 97 -13.13 -23.41 38.70
C SER A 97 -13.28 -22.89 37.27
N LEU A 98 -12.72 -21.70 36.95
CA LEU A 98 -12.87 -21.16 35.58
C LEU A 98 -11.72 -21.64 34.68
N SER A 99 -12.12 -22.25 33.56
CA SER A 99 -11.18 -22.59 32.50
C SER A 99 -10.68 -21.33 31.79
N PRO A 100 -9.49 -21.36 31.14
CA PRO A 100 -8.99 -20.23 30.36
C PRO A 100 -9.98 -19.71 29.30
N GLY A 101 -10.81 -20.57 28.73
CA GLY A 101 -11.87 -20.23 27.79
C GLY A 101 -13.05 -19.49 28.42
N GLU A 102 -13.42 -19.83 29.66
CA GLU A 102 -14.49 -19.15 30.41
C GLU A 102 -14.04 -17.75 30.86
N ILE A 103 -12.79 -17.59 31.22
CA ILE A 103 -12.20 -16.28 31.53
C ILE A 103 -12.21 -15.38 30.30
N ALA A 104 -11.82 -15.92 29.14
CA ALA A 104 -11.84 -15.18 27.88
C ALA A 104 -13.28 -14.76 27.49
N ASN A 105 -14.26 -15.65 27.65
CA ASN A 105 -15.65 -15.32 27.35
C ASN A 105 -16.25 -14.32 28.35
N GLN A 106 -15.88 -14.41 29.64
CA GLN A 106 -16.32 -13.45 30.65
C GLN A 106 -15.67 -12.07 30.45
N MET A 107 -14.40 -12.03 30.03
CA MET A 107 -13.76 -10.77 29.66
C MET A 107 -14.41 -10.19 28.39
N ALA A 108 -14.69 -10.99 27.38
CA ALA A 108 -15.38 -10.53 26.18
C ALA A 108 -16.75 -9.92 26.52
N SER A 109 -17.54 -10.55 27.39
CA SER A 109 -18.85 -10.03 27.82
C SER A 109 -18.78 -8.75 28.67
N LEU A 110 -17.69 -8.50 29.39
CA LEU A 110 -17.47 -7.24 30.10
C LEU A 110 -17.14 -6.08 29.15
N PHE A 111 -16.47 -6.40 28.02
CA PHE A 111 -16.22 -5.41 26.97
C PHE A 111 -17.46 -5.16 26.10
N GLU A 112 -18.37 -6.13 25.97
CA GLU A 112 -19.65 -5.95 25.28
C GLU A 112 -20.68 -5.18 26.12
N ALA A 113 -20.62 -5.23 27.45
CA ALA A 113 -21.58 -4.54 28.33
C ALA A 113 -21.32 -3.04 28.49
N ASP A 114 -20.14 -2.53 28.13
CA ASP A 114 -19.75 -1.12 28.28
C ASP A 114 -19.68 -0.35 26.94
N SER A 115 -20.22 -0.91 25.84
CA SER A 115 -20.31 -0.21 24.55
C SER A 115 -21.47 0.80 24.48
N GLY A 116 -21.91 1.34 25.62
CA GLY A 116 -22.68 2.58 25.77
C GLY A 116 -21.77 3.80 25.66
N GLY A 117 -21.24 4.09 24.48
CA GLY A 117 -20.62 5.36 24.12
C GLY A 117 -19.17 5.51 24.53
N GLU A 118 -18.27 5.04 23.68
CA GLU A 118 -17.01 5.74 23.38
C GLU A 118 -16.40 5.24 22.07
N THR A 119 -16.07 6.20 21.28
CA THR A 119 -15.28 6.28 20.07
C THR A 119 -14.30 5.11 19.90
N SER A 120 -14.67 4.10 19.14
CA SER A 120 -13.74 3.29 18.41
C SER A 120 -12.92 4.23 17.52
N ILE A 121 -11.60 4.27 17.68
CA ILE A 121 -10.67 5.08 16.86
C ILE A 121 -10.72 4.65 15.38
N PHE A 122 -11.33 3.52 15.11
CA PHE A 122 -11.70 3.06 13.78
C PHE A 122 -13.22 3.09 13.71
N PRO A 123 -13.81 3.95 12.87
CA PRO A 123 -15.23 3.81 12.59
C PRO A 123 -15.43 2.40 12.02
N GLN A 124 -16.00 1.51 12.83
CA GLN A 124 -16.59 0.31 12.28
C GLN A 124 -17.50 0.79 11.15
N LEU A 125 -17.28 0.28 9.94
CA LEU A 125 -18.29 0.30 8.92
C LEU A 125 -19.45 -0.52 9.49
N SER A 126 -20.30 0.16 10.28
CA SER A 126 -21.57 -0.43 10.68
C SER A 126 -22.25 -0.76 9.38
N ALA A 127 -22.57 -2.03 9.17
CA ALA A 127 -23.51 -2.39 8.12
C ALA A 127 -24.70 -1.42 8.27
N PRO A 128 -25.14 -0.75 7.21
CA PRO A 128 -26.28 0.14 7.29
C PRO A 128 -27.40 -0.69 7.90
N ALA A 129 -28.10 -0.10 8.88
CA ALA A 129 -29.28 -0.70 9.50
C ALA A 129 -30.44 -0.65 8.51
N GLY A 130 -30.32 -1.38 7.41
CA GLY A 130 -31.26 -1.49 6.32
C GLY A 130 -30.88 -2.72 5.48
N ASP A 131 -31.90 -3.39 4.93
CA ASP A 131 -31.76 -4.58 4.08
C ASP A 131 -31.06 -4.31 2.71
N GLU A 132 -30.50 -3.13 2.49
CA GLU A 132 -29.84 -2.81 1.23
C GLU A 132 -28.37 -3.28 1.22
N PRO A 133 -27.96 -3.99 0.14
CA PRO A 133 -26.60 -4.47 0.03
C PRO A 133 -25.59 -3.31 -0.04
N LEU A 134 -24.41 -3.53 0.57
CA LEU A 134 -23.32 -2.56 0.52
C LEU A 134 -22.87 -2.35 -0.93
N ARG A 135 -22.67 -1.08 -1.31
CA ARG A 135 -22.27 -0.71 -2.66
C ARG A 135 -20.76 -0.72 -2.83
N ILE A 136 -20.29 -1.28 -3.96
CA ILE A 136 -18.88 -1.29 -4.39
C ILE A 136 -18.80 -0.77 -5.81
N GLY A 137 -17.84 0.13 -6.06
CA GLY A 137 -17.52 0.61 -7.40
C GLY A 137 -16.32 -0.14 -7.99
N ILE A 138 -16.47 -0.62 -9.23
CA ILE A 138 -15.39 -1.19 -10.04
C ILE A 138 -15.26 -0.34 -11.29
N VAL A 139 -14.19 0.46 -11.37
CA VAL A 139 -13.85 1.23 -12.57
C VAL A 139 -12.99 0.36 -13.47
N ILE A 140 -13.41 0.20 -14.71
CA ILE A 140 -12.60 -0.46 -15.73
C ILE A 140 -11.80 0.63 -16.45
N GLY A 141 -10.49 0.65 -16.21
CA GLY A 141 -9.58 1.62 -16.81
C GLY A 141 -9.66 1.60 -18.34
N HIS A 142 -9.65 2.77 -18.95
CA HIS A 142 -9.79 3.00 -20.38
C HIS A 142 -11.14 2.61 -21.00
N MET A 143 -12.11 2.18 -20.19
CA MET A 143 -13.46 1.93 -20.70
C MET A 143 -14.21 3.25 -20.92
N GLY A 144 -14.91 3.36 -22.05
CA GLY A 144 -15.70 4.53 -22.40
C GLY A 144 -15.00 5.48 -23.36
N LEU A 145 -15.47 6.72 -23.38
CA LEU A 145 -14.91 7.78 -24.23
C LEU A 145 -14.16 8.80 -23.37
N ASN A 146 -12.99 9.20 -23.83
CA ASN A 146 -12.28 10.32 -23.21
C ASN A 146 -13.11 11.61 -23.44
N PRO A 147 -13.51 12.32 -22.39
CA PRO A 147 -14.42 13.46 -22.49
C PRO A 147 -13.80 14.65 -23.23
N ASP A 148 -12.48 14.78 -23.23
CA ASP A 148 -11.77 15.89 -23.88
C ASP A 148 -11.69 15.72 -25.40
N THR A 149 -11.60 14.46 -25.86
CA THR A 149 -11.40 14.13 -27.27
C THR A 149 -12.64 13.53 -27.92
N GLY A 150 -13.57 12.98 -27.15
CA GLY A 150 -14.74 12.24 -27.63
C GLY A 150 -14.37 10.91 -28.31
N VAL A 151 -13.16 10.41 -28.12
CA VAL A 151 -12.64 9.18 -28.74
C VAL A 151 -12.35 8.14 -27.66
N ALA A 152 -12.56 6.86 -28.00
CA ALA A 152 -12.16 5.77 -27.11
C ALA A 152 -10.62 5.73 -26.94
N ASP A 153 -10.19 5.56 -25.72
CA ASP A 153 -8.79 5.37 -25.36
C ASP A 153 -8.58 3.90 -24.96
N PRO A 154 -7.92 3.08 -25.77
CA PRO A 154 -7.70 1.68 -25.44
C PRO A 154 -6.60 1.45 -24.41
N GLY A 155 -5.98 2.51 -23.87
CA GLY A 155 -4.78 2.42 -23.05
C GLY A 155 -3.56 1.98 -23.85
N SER A 156 -2.67 1.22 -23.21
CA SER A 156 -1.50 0.64 -23.88
C SER A 156 -1.94 -0.33 -24.99
N ILE A 157 -1.33 -0.22 -26.17
CA ILE A 157 -1.55 -1.13 -27.31
C ILE A 157 -0.27 -1.90 -27.58
N CYS A 158 -0.35 -3.23 -27.55
CA CYS A 158 0.76 -4.11 -27.86
C CYS A 158 0.92 -4.28 -29.38
N ASP A 159 2.10 -4.71 -29.85
CA ASP A 159 2.42 -4.87 -31.27
C ASP A 159 1.46 -5.83 -32.02
N ASP A 160 0.88 -6.79 -31.33
CA ASP A 160 -0.09 -7.75 -31.87
C ASP A 160 -1.55 -7.33 -31.72
N GLY A 161 -1.81 -6.11 -31.23
CA GLY A 161 -3.14 -5.54 -31.09
C GLY A 161 -3.84 -5.84 -29.78
N LEU A 162 -3.22 -6.53 -28.80
CA LEU A 162 -3.76 -6.60 -27.44
C LEU A 162 -3.80 -5.20 -26.86
N THR A 163 -4.93 -4.83 -26.25
CA THR A 163 -5.08 -3.52 -25.60
C THR A 163 -5.20 -3.70 -24.08
N GLU A 164 -4.76 -2.72 -23.35
CA GLU A 164 -4.95 -2.63 -21.90
C GLU A 164 -6.44 -2.72 -21.53
N LEU A 165 -7.29 -1.95 -22.24
CA LEU A 165 -8.74 -2.00 -22.05
C LEU A 165 -9.29 -3.43 -22.13
N SER A 166 -8.84 -4.24 -23.09
CA SER A 166 -9.35 -5.62 -23.25
C SER A 166 -9.00 -6.50 -22.04
N VAL A 167 -7.84 -6.30 -21.43
CA VAL A 167 -7.39 -7.00 -20.22
C VAL A 167 -8.15 -6.48 -19.00
N ASN A 168 -8.24 -5.17 -18.84
CA ASN A 168 -8.95 -4.51 -17.73
C ASN A 168 -10.43 -4.93 -17.71
N GLN A 169 -11.08 -4.97 -18.87
CA GLN A 169 -12.47 -5.40 -19.00
C GLN A 169 -12.63 -6.88 -18.65
N ALA A 170 -11.74 -7.74 -19.17
CA ALA A 170 -11.80 -9.16 -18.88
C ALA A 170 -11.66 -9.46 -17.38
N ILE A 171 -10.81 -8.74 -16.67
CA ILE A 171 -10.62 -8.87 -15.22
C ILE A 171 -11.77 -8.20 -14.46
N GLY A 172 -12.09 -6.94 -14.76
CA GLY A 172 -13.05 -6.12 -14.02
C GLY A 172 -14.46 -6.70 -14.03
N GLU A 173 -14.95 -7.21 -15.16
CA GLU A 173 -16.23 -7.90 -15.24
C GLU A 173 -16.30 -9.17 -14.37
N ARG A 174 -15.17 -9.88 -14.21
CA ARG A 174 -15.08 -11.05 -13.34
C ARG A 174 -15.05 -10.66 -11.86
N VAL A 175 -14.35 -9.59 -11.52
CA VAL A 175 -14.37 -9.00 -10.16
C VAL A 175 -15.80 -8.63 -9.80
N ALA A 176 -16.49 -7.90 -10.67
CA ALA A 176 -17.86 -7.48 -10.44
C ALA A 176 -18.80 -8.68 -10.19
N ARG A 177 -18.72 -9.71 -11.03
CA ARG A 177 -19.52 -10.93 -10.83
C ARG A 177 -19.19 -11.65 -9.52
N ALA A 178 -17.93 -11.69 -9.11
CA ALA A 178 -17.53 -12.35 -7.85
C ALA A 178 -18.09 -11.62 -6.63
N LEU A 179 -18.03 -10.29 -6.64
CA LEU A 179 -18.57 -9.46 -5.56
C LEU A 179 -20.10 -9.43 -5.52
N ASP A 180 -20.76 -9.43 -6.69
CA ASP A 180 -22.23 -9.56 -6.79
C ASP A 180 -22.69 -10.91 -6.21
N ALA A 181 -22.00 -12.00 -6.57
CA ALA A 181 -22.25 -13.32 -6.00
C ALA A 181 -22.00 -13.40 -4.49
N ALA A 182 -21.15 -12.52 -3.94
CA ALA A 182 -20.92 -12.37 -2.51
C ALA A 182 -21.98 -11.49 -1.80
N GLY A 183 -22.97 -10.96 -2.53
CA GLY A 183 -24.11 -10.22 -2.00
C GLY A 183 -23.95 -8.70 -1.96
N PHE A 184 -22.96 -8.14 -2.66
CA PHE A 184 -22.79 -6.70 -2.77
C PHE A 184 -23.58 -6.12 -3.95
N GLN A 185 -23.96 -4.85 -3.85
CA GLN A 185 -24.38 -4.07 -5.01
C GLN A 185 -23.13 -3.56 -5.73
N VAL A 186 -22.86 -4.07 -6.94
CA VAL A 186 -21.65 -3.73 -7.69
C VAL A 186 -21.99 -2.85 -8.88
N ASP A 187 -21.42 -1.66 -8.90
CA ASP A 187 -21.47 -0.76 -10.06
C ASP A 187 -20.19 -0.93 -10.89
N VAL A 188 -20.35 -1.41 -12.12
CA VAL A 188 -19.29 -1.34 -13.14
C VAL A 188 -19.36 0.04 -13.78
N LEU A 189 -18.22 0.74 -13.73
CA LEU A 189 -18.10 2.13 -14.15
C LEU A 189 -17.07 2.25 -15.27
N GLU A 190 -17.33 3.14 -16.23
CA GLU A 190 -16.34 3.59 -17.19
C GLU A 190 -15.30 4.49 -16.50
N GLU A 191 -14.13 4.67 -17.12
CA GLU A 191 -13.07 5.52 -16.54
C GLU A 191 -13.54 6.97 -16.32
N PHE A 192 -14.31 7.51 -17.24
CA PHE A 192 -14.90 8.85 -17.16
C PHE A 192 -16.44 8.78 -17.02
N ASP A 193 -16.93 7.81 -16.25
CA ASP A 193 -18.39 7.65 -16.02
C ASP A 193 -18.94 8.86 -15.25
N PRO A 194 -20.01 9.53 -15.76
CA PRO A 194 -20.62 10.64 -15.05
C PRO A 194 -21.10 10.30 -13.63
N ARG A 195 -21.36 9.00 -13.35
CA ARG A 195 -21.73 8.52 -12.01
C ARG A 195 -20.59 8.60 -11.00
N LEU A 196 -19.34 8.80 -11.44
CA LEU A 196 -18.19 8.99 -10.54
C LEU A 196 -18.30 10.29 -9.75
N PHE A 197 -18.99 11.29 -10.27
CA PHE A 197 -19.18 12.54 -9.55
C PHE A 197 -19.91 12.31 -8.22
N GLU A 198 -19.22 12.62 -7.10
CA GLU A 198 -19.71 12.39 -5.73
C GLU A 198 -20.15 10.94 -5.45
N TYR A 199 -19.55 9.98 -6.15
CA TYR A 199 -19.88 8.56 -6.00
C TYR A 199 -19.59 8.05 -4.58
N GLN A 200 -20.62 7.49 -3.93
CA GLN A 200 -20.56 6.95 -2.58
C GLN A 200 -20.62 5.44 -2.57
N ALA A 201 -19.60 4.80 -1.99
CA ALA A 201 -19.50 3.36 -1.84
C ALA A 201 -18.66 2.99 -0.61
N VAL A 202 -18.71 1.74 -0.16
CA VAL A 202 -17.84 1.22 0.90
C VAL A 202 -16.41 1.06 0.41
N ALA A 203 -16.23 0.82 -0.89
CA ALA A 203 -14.94 0.79 -1.57
C ALA A 203 -15.12 1.09 -3.06
N LEU A 204 -14.10 1.66 -3.69
CA LEU A 204 -13.96 1.77 -5.14
C LEU A 204 -12.58 1.26 -5.55
N VAL A 205 -12.52 0.40 -6.57
CA VAL A 205 -11.27 -0.09 -7.15
C VAL A 205 -11.25 0.18 -8.64
N SER A 206 -10.22 0.91 -9.10
CA SER A 206 -9.93 1.09 -10.52
C SER A 206 -8.93 0.03 -10.99
N ILE A 207 -9.24 -0.65 -12.10
CA ILE A 207 -8.48 -1.79 -12.61
C ILE A 207 -7.79 -1.39 -13.91
N HIS A 208 -6.47 -1.47 -13.90
CA HIS A 208 -5.56 -1.16 -14.99
C HIS A 208 -4.55 -2.28 -15.21
N ALA A 209 -3.78 -2.20 -16.28
CA ALA A 209 -2.62 -3.02 -16.55
C ALA A 209 -1.51 -2.16 -17.16
N ASP A 210 -0.28 -2.33 -16.69
CA ASP A 210 0.85 -1.51 -17.08
C ASP A 210 1.33 -1.78 -18.52
N SER A 211 2.19 -0.94 -18.99
CA SER A 211 2.69 -0.83 -20.36
C SER A 211 3.08 -2.16 -21.04
N CYS A 212 2.86 -2.22 -22.36
CA CYS A 212 3.41 -3.24 -23.27
C CYS A 212 4.87 -3.01 -23.69
N LEU A 213 5.52 -1.94 -23.22
CA LEU A 213 6.88 -1.63 -23.63
C LEU A 213 7.90 -2.56 -22.93
N PRO A 214 8.93 -3.04 -23.64
CA PRO A 214 10.02 -3.81 -23.05
C PRO A 214 10.95 -2.89 -22.25
N ILE A 215 10.53 -2.52 -21.04
CA ILE A 215 11.26 -1.56 -20.20
C ILE A 215 12.56 -2.18 -19.70
N ASN A 216 12.50 -3.32 -19.03
CA ASN A 216 13.61 -4.14 -18.55
C ASN A 216 13.07 -5.47 -17.99
N ASP A 217 13.97 -6.41 -17.63
CA ASP A 217 13.60 -7.73 -17.12
C ASP A 217 12.98 -7.71 -15.71
N LEU A 218 12.92 -6.55 -15.04
CA LEU A 218 12.30 -6.37 -13.74
C LEU A 218 10.91 -5.74 -13.84
N ALA A 219 10.45 -5.36 -15.04
CA ALA A 219 9.12 -4.80 -15.27
C ALA A 219 8.07 -5.92 -15.28
N THR A 220 7.90 -6.59 -14.14
CA THR A 220 6.96 -7.67 -13.87
C THR A 220 6.38 -7.51 -12.47
N GLY A 221 5.17 -8.02 -12.22
CA GLY A 221 4.46 -7.86 -10.97
C GLY A 221 3.37 -6.79 -11.04
N PHE A 222 2.75 -6.52 -9.92
CA PHE A 222 1.59 -5.64 -9.82
C PHE A 222 1.85 -4.44 -8.92
N LYS A 223 1.00 -3.42 -9.04
CA LYS A 223 1.06 -2.20 -8.19
C LYS A 223 -0.33 -1.89 -7.65
N VAL A 224 -0.39 -1.34 -6.44
CA VAL A 224 -1.65 -0.82 -5.84
C VAL A 224 -1.33 0.50 -5.16
N ALA A 225 -2.18 1.49 -5.37
CA ALA A 225 -2.05 2.78 -4.73
C ALA A 225 -3.42 3.37 -4.37
N SER A 226 -3.44 4.21 -3.35
CA SER A 226 -4.56 5.11 -3.04
C SER A 226 -4.19 6.56 -3.33
N ALA A 227 -5.18 7.46 -3.25
CA ALA A 227 -4.94 8.89 -3.37
C ALA A 227 -3.95 9.36 -2.30
N ARG A 228 -2.99 10.21 -2.71
CA ARG A 228 -2.05 10.86 -1.79
C ARG A 228 -2.75 11.76 -0.78
N ASP A 229 -3.74 12.53 -1.25
CA ASP A 229 -4.41 13.58 -0.48
C ASP A 229 -5.85 13.16 -0.11
N THR A 230 -6.05 11.88 0.27
CA THR A 230 -7.36 11.41 0.73
C THR A 230 -7.67 11.91 2.14
N VAL A 231 -8.96 12.22 2.40
CA VAL A 231 -9.43 12.58 3.75
C VAL A 231 -9.73 11.34 4.62
N VAL A 232 -9.60 10.15 4.05
CA VAL A 232 -9.80 8.86 4.72
C VAL A 232 -8.57 7.96 4.60
N PRO A 233 -7.37 8.44 4.99
CA PRO A 233 -6.11 7.76 4.70
C PRO A 233 -6.05 6.34 5.27
N ASP A 234 -6.51 6.13 6.50
CA ASP A 234 -6.46 4.81 7.15
C ASP A 234 -7.34 3.78 6.42
N ARG A 235 -8.54 4.19 5.99
CA ARG A 235 -9.44 3.31 5.22
C ARG A 235 -8.89 3.01 3.84
N SER A 236 -8.35 4.01 3.15
CA SER A 236 -7.76 3.84 1.83
C SER A 236 -6.49 2.98 1.89
N GLN A 237 -5.62 3.19 2.89
CA GLN A 237 -4.44 2.36 3.09
C GLN A 237 -4.82 0.91 3.40
N ARG A 238 -5.83 0.69 4.26
CA ARG A 238 -6.31 -0.65 4.55
C ARG A 238 -6.86 -1.37 3.32
N LEU A 239 -7.56 -0.66 2.41
CA LEU A 239 -8.00 -1.23 1.14
C LEU A 239 -6.78 -1.63 0.28
N VAL A 240 -5.75 -0.78 0.21
CA VAL A 240 -4.49 -1.08 -0.47
C VAL A 240 -3.83 -2.33 0.13
N ASP A 241 -3.68 -2.40 1.46
CA ASP A 241 -3.02 -3.52 2.13
C ASP A 241 -3.75 -4.85 1.87
N CYS A 242 -5.08 -4.85 1.92
CA CYS A 242 -5.91 -6.00 1.59
C CYS A 242 -5.76 -6.42 0.13
N LEU A 243 -5.78 -5.48 -0.81
CA LEU A 243 -5.56 -5.77 -2.23
C LEU A 243 -4.18 -6.35 -2.48
N VAL A 244 -3.14 -5.76 -1.88
CA VAL A 244 -1.76 -6.24 -2.01
C VAL A 244 -1.63 -7.67 -1.48
N ASP A 245 -2.11 -7.94 -0.27
CA ASP A 245 -2.00 -9.27 0.35
C ASP A 245 -2.74 -10.35 -0.46
N ARG A 246 -3.99 -10.10 -0.81
CA ARG A 246 -4.83 -11.10 -1.49
C ARG A 246 -4.43 -11.29 -2.95
N TYR A 247 -4.08 -10.22 -3.65
CA TYR A 247 -3.63 -10.31 -5.03
C TYR A 247 -2.29 -11.04 -5.16
N ALA A 248 -1.32 -10.73 -4.29
CA ALA A 248 -0.04 -11.45 -4.25
C ALA A 248 -0.22 -12.95 -3.98
N ARG A 249 -1.11 -13.31 -3.02
CA ARG A 249 -1.38 -14.72 -2.70
C ARG A 249 -2.09 -15.46 -3.83
N ALA A 250 -3.03 -14.81 -4.49
CA ALA A 250 -3.81 -15.44 -5.57
C ALA A 250 -2.96 -15.66 -6.82
N THR A 251 -2.13 -14.66 -7.19
CA THR A 251 -1.42 -14.63 -8.47
C THR A 251 0.02 -15.14 -8.37
N GLY A 252 0.63 -15.05 -7.20
CA GLY A 252 2.08 -15.26 -7.02
C GLY A 252 2.95 -14.14 -7.60
N LEU A 253 2.34 -13.08 -8.15
CA LEU A 253 3.08 -11.93 -8.67
C LEU A 253 3.71 -11.12 -7.54
N TYR A 254 4.83 -10.49 -7.86
CA TYR A 254 5.54 -9.59 -6.95
C TYR A 254 4.84 -8.22 -6.84
N PHE A 255 4.72 -7.69 -5.62
CA PHE A 255 4.25 -6.32 -5.40
C PHE A 255 5.36 -5.33 -5.72
N HIS A 256 5.21 -4.57 -6.80
CA HIS A 256 6.22 -3.68 -7.33
C HIS A 256 6.09 -2.26 -6.75
N ALA A 257 6.19 -2.13 -5.42
CA ALA A 257 6.00 -0.87 -4.69
C ALA A 257 6.89 0.28 -5.19
N GLY A 258 8.12 -0.06 -5.63
CA GLY A 258 9.10 0.94 -6.06
C GLY A 258 8.78 1.64 -7.38
N SER A 259 7.79 1.17 -8.14
CA SER A 259 7.35 1.77 -9.41
C SER A 259 5.93 2.35 -9.37
N ILE A 260 5.36 2.52 -8.19
CA ILE A 260 4.13 3.30 -8.04
C ILE A 260 4.42 4.72 -8.50
N THR A 261 3.67 5.16 -9.52
CA THR A 261 3.87 6.46 -10.14
C THR A 261 3.04 7.55 -9.48
N ARG A 262 3.36 8.80 -9.81
CA ARG A 262 2.55 9.93 -9.39
C ARG A 262 1.14 9.86 -9.97
N ASP A 263 1.02 9.39 -11.20
CA ASP A 263 -0.26 9.28 -11.90
C ASP A 263 -1.22 8.33 -11.17
N MET A 264 -0.71 7.24 -10.61
CA MET A 264 -1.50 6.35 -9.76
C MET A 264 -1.99 7.03 -8.48
N THR A 265 -1.15 7.83 -7.80
CA THR A 265 -1.51 8.48 -6.54
C THR A 265 -2.29 9.79 -6.71
N GLU A 266 -2.33 10.34 -7.92
CA GLU A 266 -3.07 11.53 -8.31
C GLU A 266 -4.12 11.22 -9.40
N TYR A 267 -4.52 9.95 -9.51
CA TYR A 267 -5.50 9.48 -10.47
C TYR A 267 -6.81 10.30 -10.41
N HIS A 268 -7.32 10.69 -11.57
CA HIS A 268 -8.43 11.68 -11.67
C HIS A 268 -9.68 11.22 -10.90
N THR A 269 -10.04 9.94 -10.99
CA THR A 269 -11.21 9.36 -10.30
C THR A 269 -11.21 9.66 -8.79
N PHE A 270 -10.03 9.70 -8.15
CA PHE A 270 -9.94 10.01 -6.71
C PHE A 270 -10.41 11.42 -6.34
N ARG A 271 -10.49 12.34 -7.32
CA ARG A 271 -10.99 13.72 -7.12
C ARG A 271 -12.46 13.87 -7.50
N GLU A 272 -13.01 12.91 -8.21
CA GLU A 272 -14.39 12.93 -8.69
C GLU A 272 -15.34 12.29 -7.69
N ILE A 273 -14.91 11.22 -7.04
CA ILE A 273 -15.73 10.49 -6.07
C ILE A 273 -15.94 11.28 -4.78
N HIS A 274 -16.97 10.91 -4.04
CA HIS A 274 -17.23 11.48 -2.73
C HIS A 274 -16.03 11.25 -1.79
N SER A 275 -15.60 12.29 -1.10
CA SER A 275 -14.36 12.30 -0.30
C SER A 275 -14.27 11.22 0.78
N GLN A 276 -15.42 10.69 1.23
CA GLN A 276 -15.48 9.62 2.23
C GLN A 276 -15.46 8.22 1.62
N THR A 277 -15.42 8.06 0.30
CA THR A 277 -15.29 6.76 -0.37
C THR A 277 -13.82 6.33 -0.41
N PRO A 278 -13.43 5.25 0.29
CA PRO A 278 -12.08 4.70 0.17
C PRO A 278 -11.88 4.15 -1.24
N ALA A 279 -10.76 4.53 -1.85
CA ALA A 279 -10.49 4.13 -3.23
C ALA A 279 -9.03 3.72 -3.44
N ALA A 280 -8.83 2.78 -4.35
CA ALA A 280 -7.53 2.33 -4.81
C ALA A 280 -7.53 2.11 -6.33
N ILE A 281 -6.34 2.26 -6.94
CA ILE A 281 -6.04 1.83 -8.29
C ILE A 281 -5.09 0.63 -8.21
N ILE A 282 -5.33 -0.38 -9.04
CA ILE A 282 -4.45 -1.54 -9.19
C ILE A 282 -3.98 -1.65 -10.64
N GLU A 283 -2.65 -1.73 -10.83
CA GLU A 283 -2.02 -2.22 -12.05
C GLU A 283 -1.84 -3.74 -11.90
N THR A 284 -2.60 -4.51 -12.62
CA THR A 284 -2.71 -5.96 -12.43
C THR A 284 -1.48 -6.75 -12.89
N GLY A 285 -0.60 -6.12 -13.66
CA GLY A 285 0.64 -6.65 -14.19
C GLY A 285 1.12 -5.82 -15.37
N PHE A 286 2.33 -6.09 -15.85
CA PHE A 286 2.88 -5.46 -17.04
C PHE A 286 2.47 -6.28 -18.29
N LEU A 287 1.82 -5.61 -19.25
CA LEU A 287 1.37 -6.26 -20.49
C LEU A 287 2.49 -6.84 -21.35
N TYR A 288 3.74 -6.53 -21.03
CA TYR A 288 4.90 -7.13 -21.69
C TYR A 288 5.34 -8.44 -21.01
N LEU A 289 5.76 -8.40 -19.74
CA LEU A 289 6.32 -9.59 -19.08
C LEU A 289 5.26 -10.47 -18.41
N ASP A 290 4.15 -9.90 -17.91
CA ASP A 290 3.08 -10.66 -17.24
C ASP A 290 1.94 -11.01 -18.20
N ARG A 291 2.13 -10.79 -19.50
CA ARG A 291 1.13 -10.95 -20.54
C ARG A 291 0.44 -12.31 -20.52
N ASP A 292 1.24 -13.38 -20.50
CA ASP A 292 0.69 -14.75 -20.53
C ASP A 292 -0.23 -15.00 -19.34
N PHE A 293 0.13 -14.52 -18.17
CA PHE A 293 -0.72 -14.60 -16.99
C PHE A 293 -2.01 -13.77 -17.17
N LEU A 294 -1.90 -12.51 -17.55
CA LEU A 294 -3.03 -11.59 -17.66
C LEU A 294 -4.05 -12.05 -18.72
N THR A 295 -3.59 -12.66 -19.82
CA THR A 295 -4.47 -13.11 -20.90
C THR A 295 -5.01 -14.52 -20.69
N SER A 296 -4.25 -15.41 -20.06
CA SER A 296 -4.65 -16.82 -19.88
C SER A 296 -5.31 -17.11 -18.54
N GLN A 297 -5.11 -16.26 -17.52
CA GLN A 297 -5.60 -16.46 -16.15
C GLN A 297 -6.36 -15.26 -15.57
N PRO A 298 -7.22 -14.55 -16.33
CA PRO A 298 -7.94 -13.38 -15.82
C PRO A 298 -8.85 -13.71 -14.62
N GLU A 299 -9.28 -14.97 -14.47
CA GLU A 299 -10.03 -15.44 -13.31
C GLU A 299 -9.23 -15.43 -12.03
N VAL A 300 -7.91 -15.71 -12.11
CA VAL A 300 -7.01 -15.70 -10.96
C VAL A 300 -6.75 -14.26 -10.53
N ALA A 301 -6.49 -13.37 -11.48
CA ALA A 301 -6.35 -11.94 -11.24
C ALA A 301 -7.62 -11.34 -10.60
N ALA A 302 -8.77 -11.64 -11.18
CA ALA A 302 -10.06 -11.17 -10.67
C ALA A 302 -10.36 -11.69 -9.25
N ARG A 303 -10.04 -12.95 -8.96
CA ARG A 303 -10.19 -13.51 -7.60
C ARG A 303 -9.34 -12.76 -6.61
N GLY A 304 -8.06 -12.52 -6.93
CA GLY A 304 -7.16 -11.76 -6.03
C GLY A 304 -7.70 -10.38 -5.69
N ILE A 305 -8.29 -9.66 -6.66
CA ILE A 305 -8.91 -8.36 -6.42
C ILE A 305 -10.19 -8.49 -5.58
N ALA A 306 -11.09 -9.43 -5.95
CA ALA A 306 -12.34 -9.64 -5.20
C ALA A 306 -12.05 -10.03 -3.74
N ASP A 307 -11.13 -10.97 -3.51
CA ASP A 307 -10.70 -11.37 -2.16
C ASP A 307 -10.08 -10.19 -1.40
N GLY A 308 -9.36 -9.28 -2.08
CA GLY A 308 -8.85 -8.04 -1.50
C GLY A 308 -9.96 -7.10 -1.04
N VAL A 309 -11.00 -6.90 -1.85
CA VAL A 309 -12.17 -6.11 -1.47
C VAL A 309 -12.91 -6.77 -0.30
N LEU A 310 -13.12 -8.09 -0.32
CA LEU A 310 -13.75 -8.84 0.77
C LEU A 310 -12.93 -8.74 2.06
N CYS A 311 -11.61 -8.89 1.99
CA CYS A 311 -10.71 -8.67 3.13
C CYS A 311 -10.91 -7.29 3.76
N TYR A 312 -11.03 -6.26 2.95
CA TYR A 312 -11.25 -4.89 3.41
C TYR A 312 -12.62 -4.74 4.10
N VAL A 313 -13.70 -5.17 3.44
CA VAL A 313 -15.06 -5.01 3.95
C VAL A 313 -15.30 -5.83 5.22
N ASN A 314 -14.79 -7.05 5.28
CA ASN A 314 -14.90 -7.95 6.43
C ASN A 314 -13.91 -7.62 7.57
N ASN A 315 -13.09 -6.59 7.39
CA ASN A 315 -12.04 -6.23 8.35
C ASN A 315 -11.09 -7.40 8.69
N GLU A 316 -10.72 -8.21 7.68
CA GLU A 316 -9.82 -9.34 7.85
C GLU A 316 -8.35 -8.89 7.98
N PRO A 317 -7.48 -9.67 8.64
CA PRO A 317 -6.05 -9.39 8.67
C PRO A 317 -5.44 -9.39 7.26
N ALA A 318 -4.57 -8.43 6.97
CA ALA A 318 -3.75 -8.37 5.77
C ALA A 318 -2.28 -8.31 6.18
N ALA A 319 -1.42 -9.11 5.53
CA ALA A 319 0.03 -9.06 5.72
C ALA A 319 0.66 -8.52 4.43
N LEU A 320 1.49 -7.50 4.56
CA LEU A 320 2.28 -7.04 3.42
C LEU A 320 3.35 -8.08 3.06
N PRO A 321 3.75 -8.19 1.78
CA PRO A 321 4.78 -9.11 1.34
C PRO A 321 6.07 -8.92 2.17
N GLY A 322 6.51 -9.98 2.84
CA GLY A 322 7.65 -9.96 3.77
C GLY A 322 7.28 -9.87 5.26
N GLU A 323 6.03 -9.63 5.60
CA GLU A 323 5.53 -9.74 6.97
C GLU A 323 4.89 -11.12 7.19
N THR A 324 5.30 -11.79 8.26
CA THR A 324 4.60 -12.98 8.75
C THR A 324 3.50 -12.51 9.69
N LEU A 325 2.25 -12.88 9.40
CA LEU A 325 1.16 -12.69 10.37
C LEU A 325 1.50 -13.42 11.67
N PRO A 326 1.27 -12.80 12.82
CA PRO A 326 1.54 -13.39 14.13
C PRO A 326 0.73 -14.64 14.42
#